data_fd58cb6bf7027b297635ae2f6e54d20c
#
_entry.id   fd58cb6bf7027b297635ae2f6e54d20c
#
_cell.length_a   1.000
_cell.length_b   1.000
_cell.length_c   1.000
_cell.angle_alpha   90.00
_cell.angle_beta   90.00
_cell.angle_gamma   90.00
#
_symmetry.space_group_name_H-M   'P 1'
#
loop_
_entity.id
_entity.type
_entity.pdbx_description
1 polymer ?
#
loop_
_entity_poly.entity_id
_entity_poly.type
_entity_poly.pdbx_seq_one_letter_code
_entity_poly.pdbx_strand_id
1 'polypeptide(L)'
;MTQLDQLIEGLEVGVSAFAICEVRQDAKFILKEETNTAVHYVLSGEGVAWQSGGRKFPLKPHTIMIIPPGSLVAVSNEQGADIQPSDADCEPLPQDWDSLTIGNGAPGIKLVCGFIRAMHLETTGLFDHLSEPLVVDVSDDTSFRAPFRQLLDELAAPKLGTRVLAEMLMKQCLIVLLRRQTETARDNYAPWIAAAGHPELGRALAAITDKPEADHTLQGLADIAGMSRTTFAEQFRRAFDRTPMDLVKEVRLRRAARFLAATNLPVKAIAFRVGYSSRSHFSRAFKSMMGADPVSYRSSAAVTASLGSAVVHTI
;
A
#
# COMPACT_ATOMS: atom_id res chain seq x y z
N MET A 1 5.57 -26.10 1.86
CA MET A 1 4.97 -24.76 1.82
C MET A 1 6.10 -23.76 1.68
N THR A 2 6.10 -22.95 0.64
CA THR A 2 7.12 -21.91 0.46
C THR A 2 6.83 -20.75 1.40
N GLN A 3 7.84 -19.90 1.68
CA GLN A 3 7.61 -18.69 2.49
C GLN A 3 6.65 -17.71 1.83
N LEU A 4 6.60 -17.70 0.49
CA LEU A 4 5.61 -16.94 -0.26
C LEU A 4 4.19 -17.44 0.03
N ASP A 5 4.00 -18.77 0.18
CA ASP A 5 2.70 -19.34 0.56
C ASP A 5 2.27 -18.85 1.94
N GLN A 6 3.18 -18.84 2.93
CA GLN A 6 2.89 -18.33 4.28
C GLN A 6 2.55 -16.82 4.28
N LEU A 7 3.27 -16.04 3.48
CA LEU A 7 3.00 -14.61 3.31
C LEU A 7 1.61 -14.39 2.69
N ILE A 8 1.26 -15.17 1.68
CA ILE A 8 -0.04 -15.10 0.99
C ILE A 8 -1.18 -15.55 1.91
N GLU A 9 -0.98 -16.60 2.72
CA GLU A 9 -1.98 -17.06 3.70
C GLU A 9 -2.32 -15.96 4.70
N GLY A 10 -1.32 -15.28 5.26
CA GLY A 10 -1.50 -14.17 6.19
C GLY A 10 -1.85 -12.82 5.55
N LEU A 11 -2.04 -12.76 4.24
CA LEU A 11 -2.37 -11.51 3.54
C LEU A 11 -3.85 -11.17 3.72
N GLU A 12 -4.11 -10.07 4.41
CA GLU A 12 -5.42 -9.43 4.50
C GLU A 12 -5.52 -8.30 3.49
N VAL A 13 -6.60 -8.29 2.71
CA VAL A 13 -6.83 -7.28 1.69
C VAL A 13 -8.14 -6.56 1.98
N GLY A 14 -8.08 -5.26 2.12
CA GLY A 14 -9.24 -4.38 2.14
C GLY A 14 -9.29 -3.57 0.84
N VAL A 15 -10.47 -3.36 0.33
CA VAL A 15 -10.75 -2.55 -0.85
C VAL A 15 -11.63 -1.37 -0.45
N SER A 16 -11.24 -0.18 -0.83
CA SER A 16 -12.06 1.03 -0.63
C SER A 16 -12.26 1.77 -1.95
N ALA A 17 -13.25 2.64 -1.97
CA ALA A 17 -13.82 3.36 -3.10
C ALA A 17 -12.98 3.36 -4.38
N PHE A 18 -13.58 2.91 -5.47
CA PHE A 18 -13.01 3.01 -6.80
C PHE A 18 -13.75 4.09 -7.59
N ALA A 19 -13.01 4.85 -8.38
CA ALA A 19 -13.52 5.91 -9.24
C ALA A 19 -12.94 5.75 -10.65
N ILE A 20 -13.63 6.26 -11.65
CA ILE A 20 -13.09 6.36 -13.01
C ILE A 20 -12.50 7.77 -13.18
N CYS A 21 -11.23 7.84 -13.51
CA CYS A 21 -10.52 9.08 -13.77
C CYS A 21 -10.17 9.16 -15.27
N GLU A 22 -10.61 10.21 -15.95
CA GLU A 22 -10.23 10.52 -17.33
C GLU A 22 -9.33 11.76 -17.34
N VAL A 23 -8.06 11.55 -17.69
CA VAL A 23 -7.09 12.65 -17.84
C VAL A 23 -7.04 13.03 -19.31
N ARG A 24 -7.53 14.23 -19.62
CA ARG A 24 -7.55 14.79 -20.98
C ARG A 24 -6.15 15.12 -21.47
N GLN A 25 -6.01 15.31 -22.79
CA GLN A 25 -4.70 15.53 -23.42
C GLN A 25 -4.02 16.84 -22.97
N ASP A 26 -4.80 17.81 -22.54
CA ASP A 26 -4.35 19.12 -22.03
C ASP A 26 -4.12 19.15 -20.53
N ALA A 27 -4.22 18.02 -19.83
CA ALA A 27 -4.23 17.96 -18.38
C ALA A 27 -3.14 17.06 -17.80
N LYS A 28 -2.86 17.31 -16.54
CA LYS A 28 -1.99 16.51 -15.68
C LYS A 28 -2.69 16.23 -14.37
N PHE A 29 -2.81 14.99 -14.01
CA PHE A 29 -3.42 14.55 -12.77
C PHE A 29 -2.35 14.21 -11.75
N ILE A 30 -2.38 14.84 -10.58
CA ILE A 30 -1.46 14.55 -9.49
C ILE A 30 -2.13 13.59 -8.52
N LEU A 31 -1.50 12.43 -8.38
CA LEU A 31 -1.85 11.39 -7.43
C LEU A 31 -0.97 11.57 -6.20
N LYS A 32 -1.53 12.16 -5.15
CA LYS A 32 -0.88 12.33 -3.86
C LYS A 32 -1.63 11.51 -2.83
N GLU A 33 -1.00 10.45 -2.36
CA GLU A 33 -1.55 9.63 -1.30
C GLU A 33 -0.59 9.58 -0.11
N GLU A 34 -1.08 9.97 1.06
CA GLU A 34 -0.23 10.09 2.25
C GLU A 34 -0.25 8.83 3.13
N THR A 35 -1.37 8.10 3.13
CA THR A 35 -1.63 7.05 4.13
C THR A 35 -1.98 5.69 3.58
N ASN A 36 -2.52 5.63 2.36
CA ASN A 36 -3.01 4.39 1.76
C ASN A 36 -2.16 3.97 0.56
N THR A 37 -2.27 2.72 0.19
CA THR A 37 -1.74 2.24 -1.09
C THR A 37 -2.79 2.50 -2.17
N ALA A 38 -2.44 3.30 -3.18
CA ALA A 38 -3.34 3.54 -4.31
C ALA A 38 -3.12 2.51 -5.42
N VAL A 39 -4.22 2.13 -6.07
CA VAL A 39 -4.22 1.27 -7.25
C VAL A 39 -4.86 2.00 -8.40
N HIS A 40 -4.17 2.03 -9.54
CA HIS A 40 -4.68 2.59 -10.78
C HIS A 40 -4.55 1.55 -11.89
N TYR A 41 -5.60 1.41 -12.66
CA TYR A 41 -5.63 0.48 -13.79
C TYR A 41 -6.09 1.20 -15.05
N VAL A 42 -5.30 1.12 -16.12
CA VAL A 42 -5.60 1.77 -17.38
C VAL A 42 -6.68 0.99 -18.13
N LEU A 43 -7.84 1.61 -18.33
CA LEU A 43 -8.95 1.07 -19.11
C LEU A 43 -8.74 1.30 -20.61
N SER A 44 -8.36 2.53 -20.98
CA SER A 44 -8.17 2.93 -22.38
C SER A 44 -7.26 4.17 -22.48
N GLY A 45 -6.75 4.43 -23.67
CA GLY A 45 -5.82 5.53 -23.92
C GLY A 45 -4.39 5.19 -23.51
N GLU A 46 -3.47 6.10 -23.79
CA GLU A 46 -2.06 6.00 -23.48
C GLU A 46 -1.58 7.25 -22.76
N GLY A 47 -0.57 7.10 -21.92
CA GLY A 47 0.00 8.21 -21.16
C GLY A 47 1.29 7.84 -20.48
N VAL A 48 1.75 8.70 -19.59
CA VAL A 48 2.97 8.53 -18.81
C VAL A 48 2.68 8.88 -17.36
N ALA A 49 3.11 8.02 -16.46
CA ALA A 49 3.20 8.34 -15.04
C ALA A 49 4.60 8.90 -14.74
N TRP A 50 4.64 9.99 -14.00
CA TRP A 50 5.85 10.73 -13.63
C TRP A 50 6.02 10.68 -12.13
N GLN A 51 7.12 10.13 -11.66
CA GLN A 51 7.48 10.16 -10.24
C GLN A 51 8.31 11.40 -9.93
N SER A 52 8.20 11.92 -8.71
CA SER A 52 9.12 12.91 -8.16
C SER A 52 10.57 12.42 -8.31
N GLY A 53 11.41 13.22 -8.99
CA GLY A 53 12.76 12.77 -9.39
C GLY A 53 12.92 12.47 -10.88
N GLY A 54 11.84 12.60 -11.69
CA GLY A 54 11.89 12.57 -13.15
C GLY A 54 11.78 11.18 -13.79
N ARG A 55 11.57 10.12 -13.01
CA ARG A 55 11.34 8.78 -13.55
C ARG A 55 9.98 8.71 -14.23
N LYS A 56 9.95 8.07 -15.40
CA LYS A 56 8.77 7.93 -16.26
C LYS A 56 8.38 6.47 -16.39
N PHE A 57 7.08 6.22 -16.35
CA PHE A 57 6.49 4.91 -16.57
C PHE A 57 5.45 5.01 -17.68
N PRO A 58 5.63 4.33 -18.82
CA PRO A 58 4.65 4.34 -19.89
C PRO A 58 3.37 3.62 -19.42
N LEU A 59 2.24 4.23 -19.72
CA LEU A 59 0.92 3.71 -19.39
C LEU A 59 0.16 3.40 -20.70
N LYS A 60 -0.33 2.18 -20.82
CA LYS A 60 -1.17 1.70 -21.93
C LYS A 60 -2.32 0.86 -21.39
N PRO A 61 -3.34 0.54 -22.17
CA PRO A 61 -4.44 -0.30 -21.74
C PRO A 61 -3.94 -1.59 -21.07
N HIS A 62 -4.55 -1.95 -19.93
CA HIS A 62 -4.18 -3.07 -19.08
C HIS A 62 -2.84 -2.92 -18.34
N THR A 63 -2.36 -1.69 -18.15
CA THR A 63 -1.30 -1.43 -17.17
C THR A 63 -1.92 -1.21 -15.79
N ILE A 64 -1.43 -1.93 -14.78
CA ILE A 64 -1.74 -1.66 -13.38
C ILE A 64 -0.58 -0.92 -12.74
N MET A 65 -0.90 0.08 -11.94
CA MET A 65 0.06 0.85 -11.16
C MET A 65 -0.36 0.82 -9.69
N ILE A 66 0.55 0.41 -8.81
CA ILE A 66 0.39 0.42 -7.36
C ILE A 66 1.32 1.48 -6.81
N ILE A 67 0.76 2.51 -6.18
CA ILE A 67 1.49 3.64 -5.62
C ILE A 67 1.55 3.45 -4.10
N PRO A 68 2.75 3.34 -3.51
CA PRO A 68 2.90 3.21 -2.07
C PRO A 68 2.55 4.52 -1.33
N PRO A 69 2.20 4.43 -0.03
CA PRO A 69 1.96 5.60 0.80
C PRO A 69 3.14 6.58 0.79
N GLY A 70 2.85 7.88 0.79
CA GLY A 70 3.86 8.94 0.79
C GLY A 70 4.45 9.25 -0.59
N SER A 71 4.03 8.57 -1.64
CA SER A 71 4.51 8.81 -3.00
C SER A 71 3.71 9.90 -3.70
N LEU A 72 4.39 10.67 -4.54
CA LEU A 72 3.79 11.64 -5.43
C LEU A 72 4.01 11.19 -6.88
N VAL A 73 2.93 10.94 -7.58
CA VAL A 73 2.94 10.53 -8.99
C VAL A 73 2.02 11.44 -9.78
N ALA A 74 2.45 11.88 -10.94
CA ALA A 74 1.61 12.61 -11.87
C ALA A 74 1.32 11.77 -13.10
N VAL A 75 0.10 11.80 -13.61
CA VAL A 75 -0.31 11.13 -14.85
C VAL A 75 -0.70 12.18 -15.89
N SER A 76 -0.15 12.07 -17.07
CA SER A 76 -0.47 12.91 -18.23
C SER A 76 -0.27 12.13 -19.52
N ASN A 77 -0.65 12.67 -20.67
CA ASN A 77 -0.12 12.17 -21.95
C ASN A 77 1.38 12.54 -22.09
N GLU A 78 2.07 12.00 -23.10
CA GLU A 78 3.51 12.26 -23.30
C GLU A 78 3.83 13.76 -23.49
N GLN A 79 2.89 14.54 -24.04
CA GLN A 79 3.05 15.96 -24.30
C GLN A 79 2.73 16.82 -23.07
N GLY A 80 2.07 16.26 -22.06
CA GLY A 80 1.60 16.96 -20.88
C GLY A 80 2.64 17.19 -19.77
N ALA A 81 3.93 16.92 -20.03
CA ALA A 81 4.98 17.07 -19.02
C ALA A 81 5.13 18.48 -18.45
N ASP A 82 4.86 19.49 -19.26
CA ASP A 82 4.98 20.91 -18.90
C ASP A 82 3.64 21.54 -18.46
N ILE A 83 2.55 20.76 -18.44
CA ILE A 83 1.23 21.26 -18.05
C ILE A 83 1.19 21.41 -16.52
N GLN A 84 0.74 22.57 -16.04
CA GLN A 84 0.50 22.81 -14.62
C GLN A 84 -0.61 21.86 -14.12
N PRO A 85 -0.50 21.34 -12.90
CA PRO A 85 -1.58 20.53 -12.31
C PRO A 85 -2.88 21.33 -12.31
N SER A 86 -3.94 20.76 -12.84
CA SER A 86 -5.27 21.29 -12.62
C SER A 86 -5.79 20.77 -11.27
N ASP A 87 -6.25 21.68 -10.42
CA ASP A 87 -7.05 21.29 -9.25
C ASP A 87 -8.34 20.70 -9.80
N ALA A 88 -8.45 19.39 -9.72
CA ALA A 88 -9.68 18.74 -10.14
C ALA A 88 -10.66 18.77 -8.98
N ASP A 89 -11.73 19.53 -9.13
CA ASP A 89 -12.86 19.47 -8.24
C ASP A 89 -13.54 18.10 -8.42
N CYS A 90 -13.43 17.26 -7.41
CA CYS A 90 -14.20 16.03 -7.32
C CYS A 90 -15.64 16.38 -6.91
N GLU A 91 -16.54 16.50 -7.87
CA GLU A 91 -17.97 16.48 -7.56
C GLU A 91 -18.42 15.01 -7.43
N PRO A 92 -18.99 14.62 -6.27
CA PRO A 92 -19.60 13.30 -6.14
C PRO A 92 -20.80 13.18 -7.06
N LEU A 93 -20.75 12.25 -8.00
CA LEU A 93 -21.87 11.97 -8.88
C LEU A 93 -22.87 11.03 -8.17
N PRO A 94 -24.17 11.31 -8.22
CA PRO A 94 -25.19 10.42 -7.65
C PRO A 94 -25.34 9.15 -8.48
N GLN A 95 -25.16 8.00 -7.86
CA GLN A 95 -25.59 6.64 -8.23
C GLN A 95 -24.72 5.80 -9.15
N ASP A 96 -23.69 6.32 -9.81
CA ASP A 96 -22.73 5.49 -10.55
C ASP A 96 -21.33 5.88 -10.09
N TRP A 97 -20.37 4.99 -10.25
CA TRP A 97 -18.99 5.23 -9.92
C TRP A 97 -18.59 6.69 -10.06
N ASP A 98 -17.99 7.26 -9.02
CA ASP A 98 -17.43 8.60 -9.10
C ASP A 98 -16.57 8.70 -10.34
N SER A 99 -16.94 9.56 -11.29
CA SER A 99 -16.12 9.80 -12.46
C SER A 99 -15.54 11.20 -12.39
N LEU A 100 -14.21 11.26 -12.47
CA LEU A 100 -13.45 12.50 -12.45
C LEU A 100 -12.87 12.74 -13.83
N THR A 101 -13.21 13.87 -14.45
CA THR A 101 -12.58 14.32 -15.68
C THR A 101 -11.65 15.49 -15.40
N ILE A 102 -10.40 15.35 -15.78
CA ILE A 102 -9.34 16.35 -15.55
C ILE A 102 -8.93 16.96 -16.88
N GLY A 103 -9.13 18.27 -17.03
CA GLY A 103 -8.87 19.01 -18.26
C GLY A 103 -10.10 19.16 -19.16
N ASN A 104 -9.92 19.92 -20.26
CA ASN A 104 -10.98 20.25 -21.22
C ASN A 104 -10.64 19.83 -22.68
N GLY A 105 -9.46 19.25 -22.87
CA GLY A 105 -8.95 18.83 -24.19
C GLY A 105 -9.63 17.57 -24.76
N ALA A 106 -9.05 17.04 -25.80
CA ALA A 106 -9.50 15.76 -26.38
C ALA A 106 -9.36 14.61 -25.35
N PRO A 107 -10.14 13.52 -25.48
CA PRO A 107 -9.99 12.34 -24.64
C PRO A 107 -8.54 11.85 -24.57
N GLY A 108 -8.06 11.54 -23.38
CA GLY A 108 -6.72 11.08 -23.11
C GLY A 108 -6.71 9.67 -22.51
N ILE A 109 -6.08 9.53 -21.35
CA ILE A 109 -6.00 8.26 -20.64
C ILE A 109 -7.17 8.12 -19.65
N LYS A 110 -7.82 6.96 -19.65
CA LYS A 110 -8.88 6.63 -18.69
C LYS A 110 -8.37 5.54 -17.74
N LEU A 111 -8.48 5.83 -16.44
CA LEU A 111 -8.01 4.98 -15.36
C LEU A 111 -9.16 4.60 -14.43
N VAL A 112 -9.11 3.41 -13.87
CA VAL A 112 -9.79 3.12 -12.61
C VAL A 112 -8.83 3.43 -11.49
N CYS A 113 -9.26 4.25 -10.54
CA CYS A 113 -8.49 4.70 -9.40
C CYS A 113 -9.15 4.22 -8.11
N GLY A 114 -8.39 3.68 -7.19
CA GLY A 114 -8.91 3.23 -5.90
C GLY A 114 -7.81 3.02 -4.87
N PHE A 115 -8.21 2.67 -3.67
CA PHE A 115 -7.29 2.39 -2.58
C PHE A 115 -7.43 0.96 -2.11
N ILE A 116 -6.29 0.37 -1.79
CA ILE A 116 -6.24 -0.96 -1.18
C ILE A 116 -5.47 -0.90 0.14
N ARG A 117 -5.85 -1.78 1.03
CA ARG A 117 -5.08 -2.12 2.21
C ARG A 117 -4.68 -3.58 2.06
N ALA A 118 -3.43 -3.82 1.79
CA ALA A 118 -2.86 -5.17 1.71
C ALA A 118 -1.89 -5.34 2.87
N MET A 119 -2.30 -6.07 3.91
CA MET A 119 -1.57 -6.20 5.16
C MET A 119 -1.17 -7.65 5.37
N HIS A 120 0.06 -7.88 5.82
CA HIS A 120 0.47 -9.20 6.30
C HIS A 120 0.34 -9.25 7.82
N LEU A 121 -0.46 -10.22 8.33
CA LEU A 121 -0.72 -10.44 9.75
C LEU A 121 -1.06 -9.15 10.52
N GLU A 122 -1.86 -8.28 9.92
CA GLU A 122 -2.28 -6.99 10.47
C GLU A 122 -1.13 -6.02 10.86
N THR A 123 0.11 -6.28 10.51
CA THR A 123 1.24 -5.51 11.03
C THR A 123 1.93 -4.63 10.01
N THR A 124 2.04 -5.04 8.76
CA THR A 124 2.82 -4.31 7.77
C THR A 124 2.11 -4.31 6.44
N GLY A 125 1.98 -3.14 5.82
CA GLY A 125 1.44 -3.04 4.47
C GLY A 125 2.39 -3.65 3.45
N LEU A 126 1.85 -4.47 2.56
CA LEU A 126 2.61 -5.19 1.54
C LEU A 126 3.42 -4.23 0.65
N PHE A 127 2.91 -3.03 0.43
CA PHE A 127 3.50 -2.04 -0.46
C PHE A 127 4.10 -0.83 0.27
N ASP A 128 4.03 -0.78 1.60
CA ASP A 128 4.51 0.36 2.40
C ASP A 128 6.01 0.66 2.26
N HIS A 129 6.75 -0.30 1.74
CA HIS A 129 8.21 -0.25 1.64
C HIS A 129 8.70 -0.07 0.20
N LEU A 130 7.79 0.06 -0.75
CA LEU A 130 8.19 0.40 -2.10
C LEU A 130 8.73 1.84 -2.10
N SER A 131 9.92 2.03 -2.65
CA SER A 131 10.49 3.35 -2.91
C SER A 131 9.92 3.99 -4.18
N GLU A 132 9.31 3.17 -5.03
CA GLU A 132 8.80 3.56 -6.35
C GLU A 132 7.45 2.87 -6.61
N PRO A 133 6.60 3.46 -7.47
CA PRO A 133 5.40 2.80 -7.94
C PRO A 133 5.71 1.47 -8.63
N LEU A 134 4.93 0.45 -8.32
CA LEU A 134 4.95 -0.81 -9.05
C LEU A 134 4.06 -0.67 -10.29
N VAL A 135 4.65 -0.67 -11.47
CA VAL A 135 3.93 -0.55 -12.75
C VAL A 135 4.10 -1.84 -13.54
N VAL A 136 3.02 -2.51 -13.84
CA VAL A 136 3.00 -3.83 -14.50
C VAL A 136 2.03 -3.83 -15.67
N ASP A 137 2.52 -4.24 -16.82
CA ASP A 137 1.67 -4.57 -17.98
C ASP A 137 1.07 -5.97 -17.78
N VAL A 138 -0.24 -6.06 -17.73
CA VAL A 138 -1.00 -7.30 -17.58
C VAL A 138 -1.89 -7.59 -18.80
N SER A 139 -1.57 -6.99 -19.96
CA SER A 139 -2.34 -7.13 -21.18
C SER A 139 -2.41 -8.57 -21.68
N ASP A 140 -1.37 -9.36 -21.47
CA ASP A 140 -1.24 -10.77 -21.80
C ASP A 140 -1.74 -11.74 -20.70
N ASP A 141 -2.09 -11.23 -19.53
CA ASP A 141 -2.39 -12.03 -18.33
C ASP A 141 -3.89 -12.10 -18.03
N THR A 142 -4.55 -13.12 -18.56
CA THR A 142 -5.97 -13.36 -18.29
C THR A 142 -6.25 -13.76 -16.85
N SER A 143 -5.27 -14.36 -16.15
CA SER A 143 -5.41 -14.75 -14.72
C SER A 143 -5.49 -13.56 -13.81
N PHE A 144 -4.93 -12.41 -14.20
CA PHE A 144 -5.13 -11.12 -13.55
C PHE A 144 -6.38 -10.39 -14.06
N ARG A 145 -6.54 -10.29 -15.38
CA ARG A 145 -7.58 -9.44 -15.99
C ARG A 145 -9.00 -9.92 -15.71
N ALA A 146 -9.24 -11.23 -15.69
CA ALA A 146 -10.57 -11.78 -15.45
C ALA A 146 -11.08 -11.47 -14.03
N PRO A 147 -10.36 -11.79 -12.93
CA PRO A 147 -10.80 -11.43 -11.58
C PRO A 147 -10.83 -9.90 -11.35
N PHE A 148 -9.94 -9.13 -11.97
CA PHE A 148 -9.98 -7.68 -11.86
C PHE A 148 -11.23 -7.08 -12.52
N ARG A 149 -11.62 -7.57 -13.70
CA ARG A 149 -12.89 -7.18 -14.35
C ARG A 149 -14.08 -7.54 -13.45
N GLN A 150 -14.11 -8.77 -12.92
CA GLN A 150 -15.18 -9.19 -12.01
C GLN A 150 -15.25 -8.31 -10.76
N LEU A 151 -14.11 -7.89 -10.21
CA LEU A 151 -14.05 -6.91 -9.12
C LEU A 151 -14.72 -5.59 -9.51
N LEU A 152 -14.41 -5.06 -10.71
CA LEU A 152 -15.00 -3.82 -11.19
C LEU A 152 -16.52 -3.96 -11.39
N ASP A 153 -16.98 -5.06 -11.99
CA ASP A 153 -18.40 -5.33 -12.20
C ASP A 153 -19.15 -5.45 -10.87
N GLU A 154 -18.55 -6.09 -9.86
CA GLU A 154 -19.12 -6.24 -8.53
C GLU A 154 -19.23 -4.92 -7.77
N LEU A 155 -18.21 -4.05 -7.89
CA LEU A 155 -18.22 -2.72 -7.28
C LEU A 155 -19.18 -1.75 -7.99
N ALA A 156 -19.38 -1.93 -9.31
CA ALA A 156 -20.31 -1.11 -10.09
C ALA A 156 -21.79 -1.41 -9.78
N ALA A 157 -22.11 -2.63 -9.35
CA ALA A 157 -23.47 -3.05 -8.99
C ALA A 157 -23.46 -3.77 -7.64
N PRO A 158 -23.33 -3.03 -6.52
CA PRO A 158 -23.19 -3.62 -5.19
C PRO A 158 -24.39 -4.48 -4.78
N LYS A 159 -24.09 -5.66 -4.19
CA LYS A 159 -25.08 -6.62 -3.69
C LYS A 159 -24.69 -7.08 -2.29
N LEU A 160 -25.50 -7.96 -1.72
CA LEU A 160 -25.15 -8.60 -0.46
C LEU A 160 -23.81 -9.37 -0.62
N GLY A 161 -22.83 -9.02 0.21
CA GLY A 161 -21.51 -9.66 0.19
C GLY A 161 -20.49 -9.02 -0.74
N THR A 162 -20.82 -7.96 -1.50
CA THR A 162 -19.90 -7.23 -2.42
C THR A 162 -18.55 -6.94 -1.78
N ARG A 163 -18.52 -6.41 -0.55
CA ARG A 163 -17.25 -6.08 0.12
C ARG A 163 -16.33 -7.32 0.24
N VAL A 164 -16.88 -8.42 0.69
CA VAL A 164 -16.09 -9.66 0.89
C VAL A 164 -15.62 -10.21 -0.45
N LEU A 165 -16.50 -10.23 -1.46
CA LEU A 165 -16.14 -10.71 -2.79
C LEU A 165 -15.08 -9.81 -3.45
N ALA A 166 -15.20 -8.50 -3.31
CA ALA A 166 -14.22 -7.54 -3.81
C ALA A 166 -12.83 -7.73 -3.16
N GLU A 167 -12.79 -7.94 -1.84
CA GLU A 167 -11.56 -8.24 -1.10
C GLU A 167 -10.91 -9.56 -1.57
N MET A 168 -11.70 -10.61 -1.82
CA MET A 168 -11.22 -11.90 -2.35
C MET A 168 -10.67 -11.76 -3.78
N LEU A 169 -11.37 -11.07 -4.67
CA LEU A 169 -10.95 -10.84 -6.04
C LEU A 169 -9.67 -10.00 -6.11
N MET A 170 -9.58 -8.95 -5.29
CA MET A 170 -8.36 -8.15 -5.18
C MET A 170 -7.20 -8.99 -4.62
N LYS A 171 -7.44 -9.81 -3.61
CA LYS A 171 -6.42 -10.74 -3.08
C LYS A 171 -5.90 -11.68 -4.18
N GLN A 172 -6.78 -12.23 -5.00
CA GLN A 172 -6.39 -13.04 -6.17
C GLN A 172 -5.52 -12.25 -7.14
N CYS A 173 -5.90 -11.01 -7.49
CA CYS A 173 -5.11 -10.14 -8.37
C CYS A 173 -3.70 -9.88 -7.79
N LEU A 174 -3.60 -9.59 -6.49
CA LEU A 174 -2.31 -9.36 -5.83
C LEU A 174 -1.44 -10.62 -5.83
N ILE A 175 -2.02 -11.80 -5.63
CA ILE A 175 -1.28 -13.08 -5.70
C ILE A 175 -0.69 -13.28 -7.10
N VAL A 176 -1.46 -13.01 -8.15
CA VAL A 176 -0.98 -13.11 -9.54
C VAL A 176 0.16 -12.13 -9.80
N LEU A 177 0.02 -10.88 -9.35
CA LEU A 177 1.09 -9.88 -9.45
C LEU A 177 2.36 -10.32 -8.73
N LEU A 178 2.25 -10.83 -7.50
CA LEU A 178 3.38 -11.32 -6.71
C LEU A 178 4.10 -12.47 -7.42
N ARG A 179 3.36 -13.45 -7.97
CA ARG A 179 3.93 -14.55 -8.75
C ARG A 179 4.70 -14.04 -9.95
N ARG A 180 4.09 -13.15 -10.74
CA ARG A 180 4.74 -12.55 -11.93
C ARG A 180 6.02 -11.80 -11.55
N GLN A 181 6.04 -11.11 -10.42
CA GLN A 181 7.24 -10.41 -9.95
C GLN A 181 8.36 -11.38 -9.52
N THR A 182 8.02 -12.52 -8.94
CA THR A 182 9.03 -13.55 -8.58
C THR A 182 9.64 -14.22 -9.80
N GLU A 183 8.88 -14.37 -10.88
CA GLU A 183 9.35 -14.96 -12.14
C GLU A 183 10.23 -14.01 -12.95
N THR A 184 9.96 -12.71 -12.88
CA THR A 184 10.68 -11.70 -13.67
C THR A 184 11.91 -11.12 -12.96
N ALA A 185 12.22 -11.57 -11.74
CA ALA A 185 13.27 -11.14 -10.81
C ALA A 185 14.30 -10.16 -11.39
N ARG A 186 14.01 -8.88 -11.41
CA ARG A 186 14.95 -7.79 -11.62
C ARG A 186 15.02 -6.92 -10.36
N ASP A 187 16.19 -6.61 -9.98
CA ASP A 187 16.82 -6.07 -8.77
C ASP A 187 16.11 -4.99 -7.91
N ASN A 188 14.82 -4.66 -8.09
CA ASN A 188 14.23 -3.47 -7.44
C ASN A 188 12.83 -3.64 -6.84
N TYR A 189 12.29 -4.85 -6.69
CA TYR A 189 10.89 -4.99 -6.25
C TYR A 189 10.75 -5.55 -4.84
N ALA A 190 9.87 -4.92 -4.12
CA ALA A 190 9.41 -5.13 -2.73
C ALA A 190 10.30 -6.02 -1.86
N PRO A 191 10.75 -5.52 -0.72
CA PRO A 191 11.58 -6.27 0.24
C PRO A 191 11.02 -7.66 0.59
N TRP A 192 9.69 -7.82 0.49
CA TRP A 192 8.98 -9.08 0.69
C TRP A 192 9.27 -10.14 -0.39
N ILE A 193 9.38 -9.70 -1.65
CA ILE A 193 9.73 -10.59 -2.76
C ILE A 193 11.21 -10.97 -2.66
N ALA A 194 12.05 -10.02 -2.24
CA ALA A 194 13.45 -10.32 -1.94
C ALA A 194 13.56 -11.32 -0.77
N ALA A 195 12.70 -11.22 0.26
CA ALA A 195 12.63 -12.20 1.34
C ALA A 195 12.16 -13.58 0.88
N ALA A 196 11.28 -13.66 -0.11
CA ALA A 196 10.87 -14.92 -0.71
C ALA A 196 12.03 -15.61 -1.45
N GLY A 197 12.99 -14.84 -1.98
CA GLY A 197 14.26 -15.36 -2.55
C GLY A 197 15.33 -15.72 -1.52
N HIS A 198 15.14 -15.34 -0.24
CA HIS A 198 16.08 -15.57 0.87
C HIS A 198 15.35 -16.18 2.08
N PRO A 199 15.16 -17.52 2.10
CA PRO A 199 14.46 -18.22 3.17
C PRO A 199 14.94 -17.86 4.59
N GLU A 200 16.23 -17.58 4.73
CA GLU A 200 16.85 -17.23 6.00
C GLU A 200 16.35 -15.85 6.52
N LEU A 201 16.35 -14.85 5.65
CA LEU A 201 15.85 -13.50 6.00
C LEU A 201 14.36 -13.51 6.27
N GLY A 202 13.61 -14.36 5.54
CA GLY A 202 12.18 -14.53 5.74
C GLY A 202 11.83 -15.05 7.14
N ARG A 203 12.64 -15.97 7.71
CA ARG A 203 12.43 -16.44 9.11
C ARG A 203 12.58 -15.29 10.12
N ALA A 204 13.59 -14.45 9.95
CA ALA A 204 13.79 -13.29 10.81
C ALA A 204 12.66 -12.25 10.63
N LEU A 205 12.22 -12.05 9.40
CA LEU A 205 11.11 -11.17 9.09
C LEU A 205 9.81 -11.66 9.74
N ALA A 206 9.47 -12.93 9.61
CA ALA A 206 8.32 -13.55 10.27
C ALA A 206 8.39 -13.37 11.79
N ALA A 207 9.54 -13.60 12.42
CA ALA A 207 9.71 -13.37 13.84
C ALA A 207 9.42 -11.93 14.27
N ILE A 208 9.83 -10.93 13.47
CA ILE A 208 9.58 -9.50 13.71
C ILE A 208 8.09 -9.19 13.57
N THR A 209 7.42 -9.73 12.55
CA THR A 209 6.02 -9.40 12.25
C THR A 209 5.03 -10.13 13.16
N ASP A 210 5.29 -11.38 13.48
CA ASP A 210 4.38 -12.21 14.30
C ASP A 210 4.39 -11.76 15.77
N LYS A 211 5.58 -11.46 16.29
CA LYS A 211 5.77 -11.09 17.69
C LYS A 211 6.61 -9.82 17.84
N PRO A 212 6.14 -8.66 17.34
CA PRO A 212 6.94 -7.43 17.39
C PRO A 212 7.25 -6.97 18.81
N GLU A 213 6.42 -7.34 19.79
CA GLU A 213 6.65 -7.04 21.22
C GLU A 213 7.79 -7.84 21.86
N ALA A 214 8.24 -8.93 21.23
CA ALA A 214 9.33 -9.75 21.75
C ALA A 214 10.65 -8.95 21.85
N ASP A 215 11.54 -9.38 22.74
CA ASP A 215 12.84 -8.71 22.92
C ASP A 215 13.79 -9.08 21.77
N HIS A 216 13.52 -8.50 20.59
CA HIS A 216 14.35 -8.70 19.41
C HIS A 216 15.69 -8.00 19.58
N THR A 217 16.75 -8.77 19.36
CA THR A 217 18.12 -8.26 19.25
C THR A 217 18.68 -8.61 17.87
N LEU A 218 19.67 -7.84 17.41
CA LEU A 218 20.32 -8.13 16.14
C LEU A 218 20.92 -9.55 16.11
N GLN A 219 21.49 -9.99 17.24
CA GLN A 219 22.02 -11.35 17.34
C GLN A 219 20.91 -12.39 17.32
N GLY A 220 19.85 -12.23 18.09
CA GLY A 220 18.72 -13.17 18.11
C GLY A 220 18.04 -13.32 16.74
N LEU A 221 17.91 -12.22 15.99
CA LEU A 221 17.39 -12.28 14.61
C LEU A 221 18.36 -12.97 13.65
N ALA A 222 19.67 -12.74 13.81
CA ALA A 222 20.68 -13.43 13.03
C ALA A 222 20.69 -14.95 13.32
N ASP A 223 20.53 -15.35 14.58
CA ASP A 223 20.41 -16.75 14.98
C ASP A 223 19.18 -17.43 14.35
N ILE A 224 18.03 -16.74 14.35
CA ILE A 224 16.79 -17.19 13.67
C ILE A 224 17.04 -17.35 12.17
N ALA A 225 17.78 -16.45 11.55
CA ALA A 225 18.15 -16.51 10.14
C ALA A 225 19.19 -17.62 9.86
N GLY A 226 19.89 -18.15 10.90
CA GLY A 226 20.99 -19.09 10.72
C GLY A 226 22.25 -18.44 10.11
N MET A 227 22.47 -17.16 10.41
CA MET A 227 23.56 -16.35 9.86
C MET A 227 24.45 -15.76 10.96
N SER A 228 25.69 -15.39 10.59
CA SER A 228 26.47 -14.51 11.47
C SER A 228 25.81 -13.13 11.58
N ARG A 229 26.02 -12.45 12.70
CA ARG A 229 25.46 -11.10 12.94
C ARG A 229 25.80 -10.11 11.83
N THR A 230 27.03 -10.12 11.34
CA THR A 230 27.51 -9.21 10.28
C THR A 230 26.84 -9.54 8.94
N THR A 231 26.88 -10.82 8.54
CA THR A 231 26.26 -11.30 7.30
C THR A 231 24.75 -11.00 7.28
N PHE A 232 24.07 -11.27 8.40
CA PHE A 232 22.64 -10.99 8.53
C PHE A 232 22.33 -9.49 8.37
N ALA A 233 23.05 -8.62 9.08
CA ALA A 233 22.82 -7.17 9.02
C ALA A 233 23.05 -6.61 7.60
N GLU A 234 24.10 -7.05 6.90
CA GLU A 234 24.39 -6.64 5.54
C GLU A 234 23.34 -7.14 4.55
N GLN A 235 23.03 -8.44 4.57
CA GLN A 235 22.03 -9.02 3.67
C GLN A 235 20.64 -8.47 3.94
N PHE A 236 20.25 -8.29 5.21
CA PHE A 236 18.98 -7.69 5.58
C PHE A 236 18.86 -6.25 5.06
N ARG A 237 19.91 -5.44 5.27
CA ARG A 237 19.92 -4.06 4.77
C ARG A 237 19.87 -4.01 3.24
N ARG A 238 20.57 -4.91 2.57
CA ARG A 238 20.56 -5.00 1.09
C ARG A 238 19.18 -5.41 0.56
N ALA A 239 18.50 -6.37 1.24
CA ALA A 239 17.20 -6.89 0.83
C ALA A 239 16.06 -5.93 1.16
N PHE A 240 16.14 -5.22 2.31
CA PHE A 240 15.01 -4.43 2.85
C PHE A 240 15.27 -2.91 2.89
N ASP A 241 16.43 -2.45 2.42
CA ASP A 241 16.89 -1.05 2.46
C ASP A 241 16.82 -0.40 3.85
N ARG A 242 16.90 -1.22 4.91
CA ARG A 242 16.86 -0.79 6.31
C ARG A 242 17.53 -1.78 7.24
N THR A 243 17.81 -1.35 8.48
CA THR A 243 18.33 -2.29 9.47
C THR A 243 17.21 -3.15 10.07
N PRO A 244 17.51 -4.37 10.57
CA PRO A 244 16.53 -5.21 11.27
C PRO A 244 15.85 -4.48 12.44
N MET A 245 16.60 -3.70 13.21
CA MET A 245 16.08 -2.98 14.38
C MET A 245 15.21 -1.79 14.00
N ASP A 246 15.45 -1.15 12.85
CA ASP A 246 14.55 -0.11 12.31
C ASP A 246 13.21 -0.73 11.93
N LEU A 247 13.22 -1.92 11.31
CA LEU A 247 11.98 -2.63 11.00
C LEU A 247 11.22 -3.04 12.26
N VAL A 248 11.88 -3.57 13.28
CA VAL A 248 11.24 -3.87 14.59
C VAL A 248 10.56 -2.64 15.16
N LYS A 249 11.28 -1.50 15.17
CA LYS A 249 10.74 -0.23 15.66
C LYS A 249 9.50 0.19 14.86
N GLU A 250 9.56 0.11 13.56
CA GLU A 250 8.47 0.49 12.66
C GLU A 250 7.23 -0.37 12.87
N VAL A 251 7.37 -1.70 12.88
CA VAL A 251 6.27 -2.64 13.11
C VAL A 251 5.59 -2.38 14.45
N ARG A 252 6.38 -2.15 15.52
CA ARG A 252 5.85 -1.78 16.85
C ARG A 252 5.01 -0.50 16.80
N LEU A 253 5.53 0.54 16.16
CA LEU A 253 4.86 1.85 16.12
C LEU A 253 3.60 1.82 15.24
N ARG A 254 3.61 1.09 14.12
CA ARG A 254 2.41 0.89 13.29
C ARG A 254 1.34 0.09 14.06
N ARG A 255 1.72 -0.96 14.78
CA ARG A 255 0.78 -1.70 15.63
C ARG A 255 0.21 -0.82 16.75
N ALA A 256 1.02 0.07 17.31
CA ALA A 256 0.55 1.06 18.29
C ALA A 256 -0.45 2.05 17.68
N ALA A 257 -0.22 2.54 16.48
CA ALA A 257 -1.13 3.44 15.77
C ALA A 257 -2.52 2.81 15.61
N ARG A 258 -2.60 1.51 15.29
CA ARG A 258 -3.88 0.77 15.21
C ARG A 258 -4.57 0.66 16.56
N PHE A 259 -3.83 0.31 17.63
CA PHE A 259 -4.42 0.29 18.97
C PHE A 259 -4.94 1.67 19.38
N LEU A 260 -4.26 2.75 19.01
CA LEU A 260 -4.71 4.12 19.27
C LEU A 260 -5.99 4.45 18.50
N ALA A 261 -6.10 4.03 17.24
CA ALA A 261 -7.28 4.28 16.41
C ALA A 261 -8.48 3.40 16.78
N ALA A 262 -8.22 2.12 17.13
CA ALA A 262 -9.28 1.12 17.33
C ALA A 262 -9.70 0.93 18.80
N THR A 263 -8.96 1.47 19.78
CA THR A 263 -9.22 1.22 21.20
C THR A 263 -9.04 2.45 22.09
N ASN A 264 -9.69 2.41 23.25
CA ASN A 264 -9.52 3.42 24.30
C ASN A 264 -8.42 3.06 25.34
N LEU A 265 -7.55 2.10 25.02
CA LEU A 265 -6.47 1.71 25.94
C LEU A 265 -5.57 2.91 26.28
N PRO A 266 -5.12 3.03 27.54
CA PRO A 266 -4.17 4.06 27.92
C PRO A 266 -2.89 3.99 27.09
N VAL A 267 -2.33 5.14 26.70
CA VAL A 267 -1.08 5.22 25.91
C VAL A 267 0.05 4.41 26.56
N LYS A 268 0.13 4.41 27.90
CA LYS A 268 1.10 3.60 28.64
C LYS A 268 0.90 2.10 28.40
N ALA A 269 -0.34 1.62 28.41
CA ALA A 269 -0.66 0.21 28.16
C ALA A 269 -0.33 -0.20 26.73
N ILE A 270 -0.63 0.67 25.76
CA ILE A 270 -0.26 0.44 24.36
C ILE A 270 1.26 0.36 24.20
N ALA A 271 2.02 1.30 24.80
CA ALA A 271 3.48 1.28 24.73
C ALA A 271 4.07 -0.07 25.20
N PHE A 272 3.62 -0.58 26.34
CA PHE A 272 4.07 -1.88 26.83
C PHE A 272 3.63 -3.04 25.93
N ARG A 273 2.39 -3.00 25.42
CA ARG A 273 1.83 -4.06 24.56
C ARG A 273 2.57 -4.20 23.23
N VAL A 274 3.22 -3.14 22.76
CA VAL A 274 4.03 -3.16 21.55
C VAL A 274 5.54 -3.27 21.82
N GLY A 275 5.94 -3.60 23.05
CA GLY A 275 7.32 -3.92 23.40
C GLY A 275 8.20 -2.72 23.78
N TYR A 276 7.60 -1.59 24.19
CA TYR A 276 8.36 -0.48 24.79
C TYR A 276 8.33 -0.56 26.32
N SER A 277 9.50 -0.50 26.94
CA SER A 277 9.64 -0.46 28.41
C SER A 277 9.35 0.91 29.01
N SER A 278 9.30 1.97 28.20
CA SER A 278 9.10 3.36 28.65
C SER A 278 8.09 4.10 27.76
N ARG A 279 7.05 4.67 28.42
CA ARG A 279 6.08 5.55 27.75
C ARG A 279 6.75 6.76 27.08
N SER A 280 7.72 7.37 27.73
CA SER A 280 8.39 8.55 27.19
C SER A 280 9.21 8.24 25.95
N HIS A 281 9.92 7.10 25.95
CA HIS A 281 10.65 6.64 24.77
C HIS A 281 9.68 6.30 23.63
N PHE A 282 8.61 5.57 23.94
CA PHE A 282 7.55 5.28 22.98
C PHE A 282 6.98 6.55 22.34
N SER A 283 6.55 7.54 23.16
CA SER A 283 5.90 8.76 22.64
C SER A 283 6.82 9.57 21.73
N ARG A 284 8.12 9.65 22.04
CA ARG A 284 9.11 10.30 21.16
C ARG A 284 9.28 9.56 19.83
N ALA A 285 9.45 8.24 19.90
CA ALA A 285 9.60 7.42 18.73
C ALA A 285 8.33 7.48 17.84
N PHE A 286 7.15 7.43 18.48
CA PHE A 286 5.86 7.52 17.78
C PHE A 286 5.69 8.87 17.08
N LYS A 287 5.95 9.98 17.78
CA LYS A 287 5.87 11.32 17.16
C LYS A 287 6.86 11.49 16.00
N SER A 288 8.07 10.99 16.14
CA SER A 288 9.08 11.03 15.08
C SER A 288 8.65 10.30 13.81
N MET A 289 7.90 9.19 13.95
CA MET A 289 7.49 8.37 12.81
C MET A 289 6.12 8.75 12.24
N MET A 290 5.16 9.09 13.11
CA MET A 290 3.78 9.38 12.72
C MET A 290 3.48 10.87 12.56
N GLY A 291 4.45 11.76 12.83
CA GLY A 291 4.28 13.22 12.76
C GLY A 291 3.50 13.83 13.92
N ALA A 292 2.71 13.04 14.65
CA ALA A 292 1.90 13.48 15.79
C ALA A 292 2.17 12.65 17.04
N ASP A 293 1.98 13.22 18.25
CA ASP A 293 2.05 12.44 19.47
C ASP A 293 0.86 11.45 19.59
N PRO A 294 0.98 10.38 20.42
CA PRO A 294 -0.05 9.34 20.49
C PRO A 294 -1.45 9.83 20.88
N VAL A 295 -1.57 10.88 21.66
CA VAL A 295 -2.88 11.42 22.10
C VAL A 295 -3.51 12.19 20.96
N SER A 296 -2.77 13.08 20.30
CA SER A 296 -3.21 13.83 19.12
C SER A 296 -3.58 12.90 17.97
N TYR A 297 -2.79 11.84 17.74
CA TYR A 297 -3.07 10.83 16.72
C TYR A 297 -4.42 10.14 16.97
N ARG A 298 -4.70 9.73 18.23
CA ARG A 298 -5.99 9.13 18.61
C ARG A 298 -7.16 10.06 18.31
N SER A 299 -7.03 11.34 18.67
CA SER A 299 -8.09 12.32 18.46
C SER A 299 -8.39 12.54 16.99
N SER A 300 -7.37 12.61 16.15
CA SER A 300 -7.53 12.73 14.70
C SER A 300 -8.18 11.49 14.09
N ALA A 301 -7.77 10.29 14.48
CA ALA A 301 -8.35 9.04 14.02
C ALA A 301 -9.84 8.90 14.41
N ALA A 302 -10.23 9.36 15.60
CA ALA A 302 -11.62 9.37 16.05
C ALA A 302 -12.49 10.34 15.22
N VAL A 303 -11.97 11.50 14.84
CA VAL A 303 -12.65 12.46 13.97
C VAL A 303 -12.85 11.88 12.57
N THR A 304 -11.83 11.24 12.00
CA THR A 304 -11.92 10.61 10.67
C THR A 304 -12.94 9.46 10.68
N ALA A 305 -12.98 8.65 11.74
CA ALA A 305 -13.96 7.57 11.89
C ALA A 305 -15.41 8.10 12.03
N SER A 306 -15.61 9.21 12.73
CA SER A 306 -16.94 9.84 12.87
C SER A 306 -17.42 10.50 11.58
N LEU A 307 -16.53 11.10 10.79
CA LEU A 307 -16.84 11.66 9.47
C LEU A 307 -17.18 10.56 8.45
N GLY A 308 -16.44 9.45 8.45
CA GLY A 308 -16.74 8.28 7.62
C GLY A 308 -18.09 7.62 7.98
N SER A 309 -18.49 7.62 9.26
CA SER A 309 -19.79 7.10 9.70
C SER A 309 -20.95 8.06 9.37
N ALA A 310 -20.70 9.36 9.29
CA ALA A 310 -21.73 10.35 8.93
C ALA A 310 -22.09 10.30 7.44
N VAL A 311 -21.15 9.92 6.58
CA VAL A 311 -21.40 9.75 5.14
C VAL A 311 -22.20 8.49 4.83
N VAL A 312 -22.18 7.46 5.70
CA VAL A 312 -22.94 6.21 5.53
C VAL A 312 -24.39 6.32 6.02
N HIS A 313 -24.77 7.37 6.76
CA HIS A 313 -26.12 7.54 7.28
C HIS A 313 -26.96 8.61 6.54
N THR A 314 -26.52 9.07 5.37
CA THR A 314 -27.29 10.01 4.53
C THR A 314 -27.43 9.51 3.09
N ILE A 315 -27.63 8.21 2.93
CA ILE A 315 -28.15 7.62 1.68
C ILE A 315 -29.22 6.60 2.06
#